data_9964a73c3f13ad5e8ff420cf06d64490
#
_entry.id   9964a73c3f13ad5e8ff420cf06d64490
#
_cell.length_a   1.000
_cell.length_b   1.000
_cell.length_c   1.000
_cell.angle_alpha   90.00
_cell.angle_beta   90.00
_cell.angle_gamma   90.00
#
_symmetry.space_group_name_H-M   'P 1'
#
loop_
_entity.id
_entity.type
_entity.pdbx_description
1 polymer ?
#
loop_
_entity_poly.entity_id
_entity_poly.type
_entity_poly.pdbx_seq_one_letter_code
_entity_poly.pdbx_strand_id
1 'polypeptide(L)'
;MPHISYPVIFNNVESFGQFLLGNTEILSYFFITFDFALSIGKTQINLLLPATFPYLRKGRPKTINFRIMPDFVHLHVHTQYSILDGAAAISPLIKRAKALGMKALAITDHGNMYGVKNFHDVATDAGIKPILGCETYVVRNRFEKDKDEKAGDHLILLAKNLTGYHNLCKIVSYSFTEGFYYKPRIDKKLLEQYHEGLICCSACLGGEVPQAIMRNDMEEAEQVVRWFKSVFGDDYYLELQLHPSGDPRKDADVYENQLLVNKALLELSAKCGVKYICSNDVHFILAEDAVAHDHLICLNTGRDLDAVSYTHL
;
A
#
# COMPACT_ATOMS: atom_id res chain seq x y z
N MET A 1 20.27 -17.20 0.48
CA MET A 1 20.14 -15.98 -0.35
C MET A 1 18.97 -15.22 0.21
N PRO A 2 19.11 -13.99 0.65
CA PRO A 2 18.00 -13.24 1.23
C PRO A 2 17.01 -12.94 0.11
N HIS A 3 15.81 -13.47 0.22
CA HIS A 3 14.68 -13.11 -0.63
C HIS A 3 14.12 -11.78 -0.13
N ILE A 4 14.30 -10.86 -0.91
CA ILE A 4 14.10 -9.46 -0.82
C ILE A 4 12.68 -9.18 -1.23
N SER A 5 11.94 -8.50 -0.37
CA SER A 5 10.67 -7.89 -0.70
C SER A 5 10.87 -6.82 -1.77
N TYR A 6 10.81 -7.22 -3.02
CA TYR A 6 10.49 -6.25 -4.04
C TYR A 6 9.02 -5.92 -3.91
N PRO A 7 8.68 -4.65 -3.99
CA PRO A 7 7.32 -4.24 -4.19
C PRO A 7 6.89 -4.61 -5.60
N VAL A 8 6.73 -5.88 -5.85
CA VAL A 8 6.17 -6.38 -7.08
C VAL A 8 5.21 -7.46 -6.68
N ILE A 9 3.97 -7.17 -6.85
CA ILE A 9 2.93 -8.18 -6.77
C ILE A 9 3.26 -9.42 -7.61
N PHE A 10 4.22 -9.39 -8.48
CA PHE A 10 4.53 -10.48 -9.42
C PHE A 10 6.01 -10.78 -9.66
N ASN A 11 6.97 -10.28 -8.89
CA ASN A 11 8.34 -10.83 -8.96
C ASN A 11 8.57 -11.97 -7.97
N ASN A 12 7.60 -12.28 -7.11
CA ASN A 12 7.61 -13.49 -6.33
C ASN A 12 6.33 -14.28 -6.59
N VAL A 13 6.25 -14.88 -7.79
CA VAL A 13 5.17 -15.79 -8.18
C VAL A 13 5.02 -16.95 -7.16
N GLU A 14 6.10 -17.33 -6.46
CA GLU A 14 6.05 -18.36 -5.41
C GLU A 14 5.34 -17.88 -4.15
N SER A 15 5.61 -16.67 -3.67
CA SER A 15 4.94 -16.15 -2.45
C SER A 15 3.47 -15.83 -2.72
N PHE A 16 3.17 -15.27 -3.87
CA PHE A 16 1.79 -15.05 -4.31
C PHE A 16 1.09 -16.38 -4.63
N GLY A 17 1.79 -17.32 -5.23
CA GLY A 17 1.32 -18.69 -5.45
C GLY A 17 1.04 -19.42 -4.13
N GLN A 18 1.86 -19.24 -3.11
CA GLN A 18 1.63 -19.81 -1.77
C GLN A 18 0.44 -19.15 -1.06
N PHE A 19 0.28 -17.83 -1.19
CA PHE A 19 -0.91 -17.11 -0.72
C PHE A 19 -2.18 -17.63 -1.39
N LEU A 20 -2.17 -17.84 -2.70
CA LEU A 20 -3.30 -18.40 -3.45
C LEU A 20 -3.52 -19.89 -3.12
N LEU A 21 -2.46 -20.69 -2.98
CA LEU A 21 -2.55 -22.13 -2.70
C LEU A 21 -2.96 -22.43 -1.26
N GLY A 22 -2.66 -21.53 -0.30
CA GLY A 22 -3.12 -21.62 1.08
C GLY A 22 -4.61 -21.26 1.27
N ASN A 23 -5.26 -20.67 0.27
CA ASN A 23 -6.62 -20.16 0.38
C ASN A 23 -7.41 -20.41 -0.91
N THR A 24 -8.04 -21.59 -1.01
CA THR A 24 -8.80 -22.02 -2.19
C THR A 24 -9.99 -21.11 -2.55
N GLU A 25 -10.54 -20.37 -1.59
CA GLU A 25 -11.61 -19.40 -1.84
C GLU A 25 -11.09 -18.12 -2.50
N ILE A 26 -9.90 -17.67 -2.16
CA ILE A 26 -9.24 -16.50 -2.79
C ILE A 26 -8.88 -16.79 -4.25
N LEU A 27 -8.51 -18.03 -4.57
CA LEU A 27 -8.26 -18.47 -5.95
C LEU A 27 -9.47 -18.22 -6.88
N SER A 28 -10.68 -18.43 -6.40
CA SER A 28 -11.90 -18.22 -7.21
C SER A 28 -12.13 -16.75 -7.54
N TYR A 29 -11.86 -15.83 -6.62
CA TYR A 29 -11.99 -14.38 -6.83
C TYR A 29 -10.89 -13.83 -7.73
N PHE A 30 -9.67 -14.33 -7.62
CA PHE A 30 -8.55 -13.91 -8.47
C PHE A 30 -8.70 -14.40 -9.92
N PHE A 31 -9.23 -15.60 -10.14
CA PHE A 31 -9.47 -16.10 -11.51
C PHE A 31 -10.51 -15.28 -12.27
N ILE A 32 -11.49 -14.70 -11.59
CA ILE A 32 -12.54 -13.87 -12.23
C ILE A 32 -11.96 -12.52 -12.67
N THR A 33 -11.02 -11.94 -11.94
CA THR A 33 -10.34 -10.69 -12.34
C THR A 33 -9.18 -10.92 -13.31
N PHE A 34 -8.62 -12.13 -13.35
CA PHE A 34 -7.50 -12.51 -14.22
C PHE A 34 -7.93 -12.80 -15.68
N ASP A 35 -9.14 -13.28 -15.91
CA ASP A 35 -9.64 -13.55 -17.27
C ASP A 35 -9.76 -12.28 -18.13
N PHE A 36 -9.87 -11.10 -17.51
CA PHE A 36 -9.91 -9.82 -18.23
C PHE A 36 -8.53 -9.31 -18.67
N ALA A 37 -7.44 -9.83 -18.11
CA ALA A 37 -6.06 -9.40 -18.36
C ALA A 37 -5.30 -10.30 -19.35
N LEU A 38 -5.87 -11.40 -19.82
CA LEU A 38 -5.18 -12.46 -20.58
C LEU A 38 -5.14 -12.27 -22.11
N SER A 39 -5.50 -11.12 -22.63
CA SER A 39 -5.42 -10.85 -24.08
C SER A 39 -4.16 -10.08 -24.43
N ILE A 40 -3.14 -10.76 -24.94
CA ILE A 40 -1.97 -10.28 -25.72
C ILE A 40 -0.58 -10.44 -25.04
N GLY A 41 0.26 -11.32 -25.60
CA GLY A 41 1.74 -11.32 -25.52
C GLY A 41 2.41 -12.64 -25.08
N LYS A 42 3.31 -13.19 -25.91
CA LYS A 42 3.91 -14.51 -25.77
C LYS A 42 5.19 -14.51 -24.94
N THR A 43 5.16 -15.10 -23.75
CA THR A 43 6.37 -15.64 -23.09
C THR A 43 6.01 -16.99 -22.47
N GLN A 44 6.78 -18.07 -22.77
CA GLN A 44 6.51 -19.41 -22.26
C GLN A 44 7.21 -19.60 -20.92
N ILE A 45 6.44 -19.93 -19.87
CA ILE A 45 6.95 -20.39 -18.59
C ILE A 45 6.40 -21.80 -18.36
N ASN A 46 7.30 -22.79 -18.20
CA ASN A 46 6.94 -24.15 -17.83
C ASN A 46 6.72 -24.22 -16.32
N LEU A 47 5.46 -24.27 -15.88
CA LEU A 47 5.11 -24.53 -14.49
C LEU A 47 5.12 -26.03 -14.24
N LEU A 48 6.10 -26.51 -13.48
CA LEU A 48 6.08 -27.85 -12.87
C LEU A 48 5.13 -27.79 -11.65
N LEU A 49 3.88 -28.21 -11.84
CA LEU A 49 2.93 -28.35 -10.75
C LEU A 49 3.35 -29.55 -9.86
N PRO A 50 3.35 -29.39 -8.51
CA PRO A 50 3.61 -30.50 -7.61
C PRO A 50 2.64 -31.68 -7.83
N ALA A 51 3.11 -32.89 -7.59
CA ALA A 51 2.38 -34.15 -7.83
C ALA A 51 1.06 -34.32 -7.03
N THR A 52 0.69 -33.35 -6.21
CA THR A 52 -0.45 -33.38 -5.28
C THR A 52 -1.78 -32.92 -5.88
N PHE A 53 -1.84 -32.56 -7.16
CA PHE A 53 -3.09 -32.17 -7.81
C PHE A 53 -3.52 -33.15 -8.92
N PRO A 54 -4.25 -34.23 -8.59
CA PRO A 54 -4.64 -35.24 -9.59
C PRO A 54 -5.71 -34.76 -10.60
N TYR A 55 -6.45 -33.69 -10.30
CA TYR A 55 -7.52 -33.18 -11.18
C TYR A 55 -7.03 -32.34 -12.38
N LEU A 56 -5.79 -31.86 -12.37
CA LEU A 56 -5.25 -31.04 -13.46
C LEU A 56 -4.42 -31.85 -14.47
N ARG A 57 -4.31 -33.19 -14.30
CA ARG A 57 -3.50 -34.07 -15.15
C ARG A 57 -4.20 -34.56 -16.44
N LYS A 58 -5.48 -34.28 -16.64
CA LYS A 58 -6.19 -34.67 -17.88
C LYS A 58 -6.27 -33.48 -18.83
N GLY A 59 -5.14 -33.14 -19.46
CA GLY A 59 -5.05 -32.19 -20.54
C GLY A 59 -3.60 -31.98 -20.94
N ARG A 60 -3.33 -31.69 -22.21
CA ARG A 60 -1.99 -31.22 -22.65
C ARG A 60 -1.60 -30.01 -21.77
N PRO A 61 -0.31 -29.85 -21.41
CA PRO A 61 0.12 -28.70 -20.64
C PRO A 61 -0.36 -27.44 -21.39
N LYS A 62 -1.32 -26.72 -20.80
CA LYS A 62 -1.68 -25.41 -21.32
C LYS A 62 -0.51 -24.50 -21.00
N THR A 63 0.16 -24.04 -22.04
CA THR A 63 1.17 -23.00 -21.93
C THR A 63 0.46 -21.74 -21.43
N ILE A 64 0.64 -21.42 -20.16
CA ILE A 64 0.13 -20.17 -19.58
C ILE A 64 1.13 -19.09 -19.99
N ASN A 65 0.76 -18.24 -20.94
CA ASN A 65 1.55 -17.10 -21.32
C ASN A 65 1.31 -15.99 -20.29
N PHE A 66 2.23 -15.82 -19.33
CA PHE A 66 2.22 -14.63 -18.48
C PHE A 66 2.77 -13.46 -19.28
N ARG A 67 1.95 -12.47 -19.51
CA ARG A 67 2.46 -11.15 -19.89
C ARG A 67 3.11 -10.58 -18.65
N ILE A 68 4.40 -10.25 -18.70
CA ILE A 68 5.01 -9.36 -17.72
C ILE A 68 4.18 -8.07 -17.82
N MET A 69 3.43 -7.75 -16.77
CA MET A 69 2.55 -6.57 -16.78
C MET A 69 3.45 -5.33 -16.67
N PRO A 70 3.66 -4.56 -17.75
CA PRO A 70 4.48 -3.35 -17.69
C PRO A 70 3.79 -2.17 -17.03
N ASP A 71 2.55 -2.35 -16.57
CA ASP A 71 1.67 -1.25 -16.17
C ASP A 71 1.39 -1.20 -14.66
N PHE A 72 2.24 -1.83 -13.82
CA PHE A 72 2.13 -1.68 -12.36
C PHE A 72 2.55 -0.27 -11.94
N VAL A 73 1.79 0.31 -11.02
CA VAL A 73 2.02 1.65 -10.45
C VAL A 73 2.02 1.54 -8.92
N HIS A 74 3.12 1.94 -8.27
CA HIS A 74 3.12 2.09 -6.83
C HIS A 74 2.31 3.32 -6.45
N LEU A 75 1.27 3.13 -5.62
CA LEU A 75 0.36 4.19 -5.15
C LEU A 75 0.61 4.57 -3.68
N HIS A 76 1.45 3.81 -2.95
CA HIS A 76 1.86 4.06 -1.58
C HIS A 76 3.39 4.02 -1.52
N VAL A 77 4.03 5.19 -1.40
CA VAL A 77 5.47 5.36 -1.54
C VAL A 77 5.99 6.47 -0.64
N HIS A 78 6.96 6.14 0.19
CA HIS A 78 7.65 7.04 1.09
C HIS A 78 9.04 7.39 0.56
N THR A 79 9.28 8.70 0.40
CA THR A 79 10.57 9.23 -0.03
C THR A 79 11.42 9.67 1.16
N GLN A 80 12.59 10.22 0.89
CA GLN A 80 13.43 10.86 1.91
C GLN A 80 12.71 11.97 2.72
N TYR A 81 11.54 12.43 2.29
CA TYR A 81 10.72 13.41 3.00
C TYR A 81 9.77 12.77 4.03
N SER A 82 9.68 11.44 4.08
CA SER A 82 9.20 10.67 5.24
C SER A 82 10.35 10.55 6.23
N ILE A 83 10.62 11.66 6.96
CA ILE A 83 11.84 11.84 7.76
C ILE A 83 11.93 10.76 8.84
N LEU A 84 13.11 10.14 8.96
CA LEU A 84 13.44 9.03 9.86
C LEU A 84 12.72 7.70 9.52
N ASP A 85 12.19 7.60 8.32
CA ASP A 85 11.48 6.40 7.88
C ASP A 85 11.77 6.09 6.39
N GLY A 86 11.56 7.04 5.49
CA GLY A 86 11.81 6.87 4.07
C GLY A 86 13.29 6.95 3.68
N ALA A 87 13.82 5.88 3.07
CA ALA A 87 15.18 5.83 2.51
C ALA A 87 15.22 5.96 0.98
N ALA A 88 14.07 6.21 0.32
CA ALA A 88 13.98 6.33 -1.13
C ALA A 88 14.18 7.78 -1.59
N ALA A 89 15.39 8.14 -2.02
CA ALA A 89 15.66 9.45 -2.63
C ALA A 89 14.93 9.57 -3.98
N ILE A 90 14.30 10.74 -4.26
CA ILE A 90 13.40 10.96 -5.40
C ILE A 90 14.04 10.61 -6.74
N SER A 91 15.22 11.15 -7.05
CA SER A 91 15.85 10.93 -8.37
C SER A 91 16.24 9.48 -8.63
N PRO A 92 16.88 8.74 -7.71
CA PRO A 92 17.11 7.30 -7.83
C PRO A 92 15.80 6.49 -7.92
N LEU A 93 14.77 6.83 -7.14
CA LEU A 93 13.47 6.18 -7.15
C LEU A 93 12.81 6.27 -8.53
N ILE A 94 12.73 7.47 -9.10
CA ILE A 94 12.19 7.70 -10.44
C ILE A 94 13.00 6.96 -11.51
N LYS A 95 14.34 7.00 -11.42
CA LYS A 95 15.22 6.24 -12.32
C LYS A 95 14.93 4.73 -12.25
N ARG A 96 14.73 4.20 -11.04
CA ARG A 96 14.40 2.78 -10.84
C ARG A 96 13.04 2.44 -11.41
N ALA A 97 12.00 3.22 -11.13
CA ALA A 97 10.66 3.05 -11.69
C ALA A 97 10.69 3.02 -13.23
N LYS A 98 11.41 3.95 -13.84
CA LYS A 98 11.60 4.00 -15.31
C LYS A 98 12.31 2.74 -15.84
N ALA A 99 13.36 2.29 -15.17
CA ALA A 99 14.09 1.08 -15.55
C ALA A 99 13.24 -0.19 -15.46
N LEU A 100 12.26 -0.23 -14.53
CA LEU A 100 11.27 -1.29 -14.39
C LEU A 100 10.10 -1.16 -15.37
N GLY A 101 10.08 -0.14 -16.23
CA GLY A 101 9.04 0.07 -17.24
C GLY A 101 7.74 0.67 -16.72
N MET A 102 7.73 1.18 -15.48
CA MET A 102 6.55 1.85 -14.91
C MET A 102 6.22 3.13 -15.67
N LYS A 103 4.94 3.41 -15.84
CA LYS A 103 4.43 4.60 -16.55
C LYS A 103 4.07 5.74 -15.61
N ALA A 104 3.83 5.42 -14.35
CA ALA A 104 3.46 6.36 -13.30
C ALA A 104 4.04 5.91 -11.98
N LEU A 105 4.11 6.83 -11.02
CA LEU A 105 4.52 6.56 -9.64
C LEU A 105 3.86 7.59 -8.73
N ALA A 106 3.48 7.18 -7.53
CA ALA A 106 2.97 8.10 -6.52
C ALA A 106 4.08 8.55 -5.56
N ILE A 107 3.81 9.65 -4.87
CA ILE A 107 4.48 10.09 -3.65
C ILE A 107 3.41 10.25 -2.58
N THR A 108 3.61 9.63 -1.42
CA THR A 108 2.66 9.62 -0.30
C THR A 108 3.38 9.73 1.03
N ASP A 109 4.30 10.68 1.16
CA ASP A 109 5.09 10.87 2.37
C ASP A 109 4.24 11.09 3.63
N HIS A 110 4.77 10.68 4.78
CA HIS A 110 4.13 10.76 6.09
C HIS A 110 3.75 12.19 6.48
N GLY A 111 2.46 12.50 6.46
CA GLY A 111 1.87 13.74 6.98
C GLY A 111 2.30 15.02 6.27
N ASN A 112 3.01 14.94 5.15
CA ASN A 112 3.54 16.11 4.49
C ASN A 112 3.57 16.01 2.96
N MET A 113 3.75 17.16 2.30
CA MET A 113 3.90 17.30 0.84
C MET A 113 5.23 17.99 0.46
N TYR A 114 6.25 17.89 1.30
CA TYR A 114 7.51 18.64 1.09
C TYR A 114 8.24 18.23 -0.20
N GLY A 115 8.18 16.95 -0.55
CA GLY A 115 8.82 16.39 -1.74
C GLY A 115 8.04 16.59 -3.05
N VAL A 116 6.76 16.97 -2.98
CA VAL A 116 5.84 16.93 -4.12
C VAL A 116 6.30 17.72 -5.33
N LYS A 117 6.82 18.94 -5.14
CA LYS A 117 7.32 19.78 -6.26
C LYS A 117 8.52 19.14 -6.94
N ASN A 118 9.51 18.71 -6.16
CA ASN A 118 10.70 18.05 -6.69
C ASN A 118 10.35 16.72 -7.37
N PHE A 119 9.46 15.92 -6.76
CA PHE A 119 8.99 14.66 -7.34
C PHE A 119 8.28 14.89 -8.68
N HIS A 120 7.38 15.88 -8.74
CA HIS A 120 6.65 16.23 -9.96
C HIS A 120 7.62 16.56 -11.10
N ASP A 121 8.59 17.42 -10.86
CA ASP A 121 9.53 17.87 -11.90
C ASP A 121 10.41 16.70 -12.38
N VAL A 122 11.05 15.98 -11.46
CA VAL A 122 11.94 14.86 -11.81
C VAL A 122 11.18 13.74 -12.52
N ALA A 123 9.94 13.43 -12.09
CA ALA A 123 9.13 12.40 -12.74
C ALA A 123 8.70 12.84 -14.15
N THR A 124 8.26 14.08 -14.31
CA THR A 124 7.84 14.63 -15.60
C THR A 124 9.01 14.65 -16.60
N ASP A 125 10.18 15.12 -16.18
CA ASP A 125 11.39 15.13 -17.01
C ASP A 125 11.84 13.72 -17.40
N ALA A 126 11.61 12.74 -16.53
CA ALA A 126 11.88 11.33 -16.82
C ALA A 126 10.82 10.66 -17.73
N GLY A 127 9.69 11.31 -18.00
CA GLY A 127 8.55 10.75 -18.73
C GLY A 127 7.72 9.75 -17.90
N ILE A 128 7.77 9.84 -16.57
CA ILE A 128 6.93 9.11 -15.61
C ILE A 128 5.80 10.04 -15.18
N LYS A 129 4.55 9.58 -15.23
CA LYS A 129 3.41 10.35 -14.73
C LYS A 129 3.48 10.46 -13.21
N PRO A 130 3.65 11.68 -12.64
CA PRO A 130 3.60 11.86 -11.19
C PRO A 130 2.17 11.75 -10.68
N ILE A 131 1.97 11.02 -9.59
CA ILE A 131 0.73 10.96 -8.82
C ILE A 131 1.03 11.58 -7.47
N LEU A 132 0.38 12.69 -7.16
CA LEU A 132 0.68 13.49 -5.97
C LEU A 132 -0.27 13.11 -4.85
N GLY A 133 0.27 12.76 -3.70
CA GLY A 133 -0.48 12.30 -2.55
C GLY A 133 0.21 12.61 -1.23
N CYS A 134 -0.39 12.10 -0.18
CA CYS A 134 0.13 12.15 1.19
C CYS A 134 -0.49 11.00 1.99
N GLU A 135 0.29 10.35 2.83
CA GLU A 135 -0.23 9.53 3.89
C GLU A 135 -0.57 10.42 5.08
N THR A 136 -1.84 10.51 5.41
CA THR A 136 -2.35 11.37 6.49
C THR A 136 -2.65 10.55 7.74
N TYR A 137 -2.73 11.22 8.90
CA TYR A 137 -3.02 10.63 10.19
C TYR A 137 -4.41 11.04 10.67
N VAL A 138 -5.36 10.11 10.66
CA VAL A 138 -6.76 10.36 11.01
C VAL A 138 -6.99 10.11 12.49
N VAL A 139 -7.63 11.06 13.18
CA VAL A 139 -8.05 10.95 14.57
C VAL A 139 -9.54 11.28 14.71
N ARG A 140 -10.15 10.99 15.87
CA ARG A 140 -11.54 11.31 16.11
C ARG A 140 -11.82 12.81 16.06
N ASN A 141 -10.94 13.60 16.67
CA ASN A 141 -11.02 15.05 16.70
C ASN A 141 -9.63 15.68 16.68
N ARG A 142 -9.28 16.35 15.58
CA ARG A 142 -7.93 16.93 15.39
C ARG A 142 -7.58 18.02 16.39
N PHE A 143 -8.56 18.66 17.02
CA PHE A 143 -8.34 19.71 18.00
C PHE A 143 -8.02 19.17 19.40
N GLU A 144 -8.36 17.92 19.71
CA GLU A 144 -8.08 17.27 20.96
C GLU A 144 -6.66 16.72 21.00
N LYS A 145 -6.00 16.89 22.16
CA LYS A 145 -4.62 16.42 22.38
C LYS A 145 -4.65 15.18 23.28
N ASP A 146 -5.36 14.16 22.83
CA ASP A 146 -5.45 12.89 23.52
C ASP A 146 -4.16 12.08 23.34
N LYS A 147 -3.59 11.59 24.47
CA LYS A 147 -2.37 10.79 24.44
C LYS A 147 -2.58 9.42 23.80
N ASP A 148 -3.79 8.90 23.85
CA ASP A 148 -4.14 7.59 23.27
C ASP A 148 -4.35 7.68 21.75
N GLU A 149 -4.62 8.88 21.20
CA GLU A 149 -4.77 9.14 19.76
C GLU A 149 -3.62 9.97 19.16
N LYS A 150 -2.46 10.01 19.80
CA LYS A 150 -1.33 10.83 19.33
C LYS A 150 -0.78 10.40 17.96
N ALA A 151 -0.89 9.13 17.62
CA ALA A 151 -0.38 8.58 16.36
C ALA A 151 -1.34 8.85 15.18
N GLY A 152 -2.66 8.68 15.40
CA GLY A 152 -3.67 8.66 14.34
C GLY A 152 -3.61 7.40 13.46
N ASP A 153 -4.71 7.10 12.78
CA ASP A 153 -4.80 6.02 11.80
C ASP A 153 -4.29 6.50 10.42
N HIS A 154 -3.55 5.64 9.73
CA HIS A 154 -3.01 5.97 8.42
C HIS A 154 -4.10 5.98 7.35
N LEU A 155 -4.02 6.95 6.43
CA LEU A 155 -4.93 7.08 5.30
C LEU A 155 -4.21 7.67 4.09
N ILE A 156 -4.26 6.99 2.95
CA ILE A 156 -3.66 7.49 1.72
C ILE A 156 -4.66 8.38 0.98
N LEU A 157 -4.23 9.60 0.66
CA LEU A 157 -4.96 10.54 -0.18
C LEU A 157 -4.13 10.86 -1.43
N LEU A 158 -4.72 10.67 -2.61
CA LEU A 158 -4.10 10.96 -3.90
C LEU A 158 -4.91 12.01 -4.65
N ALA A 159 -4.23 13.00 -5.23
CA ALA A 159 -4.87 14.02 -6.04
C ALA A 159 -5.28 13.45 -7.41
N LYS A 160 -6.58 13.37 -7.69
CA LYS A 160 -7.13 12.91 -8.97
C LYS A 160 -7.06 13.99 -10.05
N ASN A 161 -7.14 15.25 -9.63
CA ASN A 161 -7.15 16.43 -10.48
C ASN A 161 -6.66 17.67 -9.71
N LEU A 162 -6.68 18.84 -10.34
CA LEU A 162 -6.21 20.09 -9.73
C LEU A 162 -7.06 20.51 -8.50
N THR A 163 -8.36 20.29 -8.51
CA THR A 163 -9.22 20.51 -7.35
C THR A 163 -8.76 19.64 -6.17
N GLY A 164 -8.55 18.34 -6.41
CA GLY A 164 -8.03 17.42 -5.40
C GLY A 164 -6.65 17.83 -4.89
N TYR A 165 -5.75 18.29 -5.76
CA TYR A 165 -4.44 18.79 -5.32
C TYR A 165 -4.58 19.99 -4.38
N HIS A 166 -5.42 20.98 -4.70
CA HIS A 166 -5.67 22.11 -3.82
C HIS A 166 -6.34 21.71 -2.50
N ASN A 167 -7.27 20.74 -2.55
CA ASN A 167 -7.91 20.22 -1.35
C ASN A 167 -6.91 19.43 -0.49
N LEU A 168 -6.03 18.62 -1.09
CA LEU A 168 -4.96 17.95 -0.37
C LEU A 168 -4.01 18.95 0.31
N CYS A 169 -3.62 20.03 -0.37
CA CYS A 169 -2.83 21.10 0.23
C CYS A 169 -3.51 21.71 1.46
N LYS A 170 -4.84 21.93 1.40
CA LYS A 170 -5.60 22.44 2.55
C LYS A 170 -5.64 21.44 3.69
N ILE A 171 -5.95 20.17 3.40
CA ILE A 171 -5.99 19.08 4.40
C ILE A 171 -4.65 19.00 5.13
N VAL A 172 -3.53 18.93 4.39
CA VAL A 172 -2.18 18.88 4.98
C VAL A 172 -1.86 20.18 5.73
N SER A 173 -2.25 21.34 5.24
CA SER A 173 -2.02 22.62 5.97
C SER A 173 -2.77 22.65 7.29
N TYR A 174 -4.05 22.25 7.31
CA TYR A 174 -4.84 22.21 8.54
C TYR A 174 -4.34 21.14 9.52
N SER A 175 -3.77 20.04 9.03
CA SER A 175 -3.15 19.06 9.93
C SER A 175 -2.00 19.65 10.75
N PHE A 176 -1.24 20.57 10.19
CA PHE A 176 -0.18 21.29 10.89
C PHE A 176 -0.70 22.46 11.75
N THR A 177 -1.63 23.27 11.25
CA THR A 177 -2.06 24.49 11.93
C THR A 177 -3.09 24.24 13.03
N GLU A 178 -3.91 23.21 12.89
CA GLU A 178 -5.00 22.89 13.83
C GLU A 178 -4.82 21.55 14.52
N GLY A 179 -4.32 20.53 13.79
CA GLY A 179 -4.29 19.14 14.22
C GLY A 179 -2.97 18.67 14.82
N PHE A 180 -1.92 19.50 14.85
CA PHE A 180 -0.60 19.04 15.26
C PHE A 180 -0.53 18.68 16.74
N TYR A 181 -0.27 17.40 16.98
CA TYR A 181 0.06 16.86 18.31
C TYR A 181 0.90 15.60 18.11
N TYR A 182 2.21 15.69 18.30
CA TYR A 182 3.27 14.74 17.91
C TYR A 182 3.36 14.53 16.38
N LYS A 183 2.23 14.37 15.67
CA LYS A 183 2.09 14.24 14.22
C LYS A 183 1.06 15.24 13.69
N PRO A 184 1.11 15.59 12.39
CA PRO A 184 0.07 16.43 11.76
C PRO A 184 -1.18 15.57 11.52
N ARG A 185 -2.24 15.78 12.33
CA ARG A 185 -3.44 14.94 12.34
C ARG A 185 -4.62 15.64 11.67
N ILE A 186 -5.45 14.83 11.04
CA ILE A 186 -6.73 15.25 10.44
C ILE A 186 -7.88 14.49 11.11
N ASP A 187 -9.12 14.88 10.81
CA ASP A 187 -10.31 14.16 11.23
C ASP A 187 -11.31 13.97 10.08
N LYS A 188 -12.33 13.17 10.31
CA LYS A 188 -13.38 12.86 9.33
C LYS A 188 -14.14 14.11 8.86
N LYS A 189 -14.31 15.12 9.72
CA LYS A 189 -14.97 16.39 9.35
C LYS A 189 -14.17 17.18 8.31
N LEU A 190 -12.84 17.14 8.41
CA LEU A 190 -11.97 17.78 7.43
C LEU A 190 -12.03 17.07 6.08
N LEU A 191 -12.10 15.73 6.10
CA LEU A 191 -12.26 14.92 4.90
C LEU A 191 -13.60 15.19 4.22
N GLU A 192 -14.71 15.25 4.97
CA GLU A 192 -16.03 15.61 4.42
C GLU A 192 -16.02 16.95 3.72
N GLN A 193 -15.24 17.91 4.22
CA GLN A 193 -15.18 19.27 3.67
C GLN A 193 -14.33 19.35 2.39
N TYR A 194 -13.27 18.54 2.27
CA TYR A 194 -12.25 18.68 1.22
C TYR A 194 -12.00 17.42 0.42
N HIS A 195 -12.92 16.43 0.39
CA HIS A 195 -12.76 15.16 -0.34
C HIS A 195 -12.79 15.31 -1.87
N GLU A 196 -13.39 16.38 -2.39
CA GLU A 196 -13.61 16.54 -3.83
C GLU A 196 -12.29 16.49 -4.62
N GLY A 197 -12.27 15.63 -5.65
CA GLY A 197 -11.10 15.43 -6.52
C GLY A 197 -9.96 14.62 -5.89
N LEU A 198 -10.21 13.95 -4.76
CA LEU A 198 -9.29 13.03 -4.11
C LEU A 198 -9.70 11.57 -4.34
N ILE A 199 -8.69 10.71 -4.47
CA ILE A 199 -8.79 9.28 -4.31
C ILE A 199 -8.30 8.93 -2.91
N CYS A 200 -9.02 8.03 -2.22
CA CYS A 200 -8.72 7.61 -0.87
C CYS A 200 -8.45 6.10 -0.84
N CYS A 201 -7.38 5.67 -0.15
CA CYS A 201 -7.08 4.26 0.06
C CYS A 201 -6.91 3.97 1.55
N SER A 202 -7.28 2.74 1.99
CA SER A 202 -7.34 2.36 3.41
C SER A 202 -5.97 2.22 4.09
N ALA A 203 -4.89 2.47 3.38
CA ALA A 203 -3.51 2.41 3.84
C ALA A 203 -3.03 1.01 4.29
N CYS A 204 -1.94 0.97 5.06
CA CYS A 204 -1.28 -0.23 5.57
C CYS A 204 -1.97 -0.79 6.83
N LEU A 205 -1.28 -1.66 7.59
CA LEU A 205 -1.77 -2.16 8.89
C LEU A 205 -2.07 -1.03 9.89
N GLY A 206 -1.46 0.15 9.73
CA GLY A 206 -1.74 1.34 10.54
C GLY A 206 -3.05 2.06 10.20
N GLY A 207 -3.81 1.64 9.18
CA GLY A 207 -5.08 2.26 8.81
C GLY A 207 -6.25 1.87 9.74
N GLU A 208 -7.29 2.72 9.80
CA GLU A 208 -8.46 2.53 10.68
C GLU A 208 -9.16 1.18 10.43
N VAL A 209 -9.35 0.78 9.16
CA VAL A 209 -10.00 -0.50 8.81
C VAL A 209 -9.12 -1.69 9.20
N PRO A 210 -7.82 -1.78 8.81
CA PRO A 210 -6.93 -2.84 9.29
C PRO A 210 -6.83 -2.91 10.81
N GLN A 211 -6.77 -1.79 11.51
CA GLN A 211 -6.72 -1.76 12.98
C GLN A 211 -7.98 -2.36 13.61
N ALA A 212 -9.18 -2.05 13.09
CA ALA A 212 -10.42 -2.66 13.56
C ALA A 212 -10.42 -4.19 13.33
N ILE A 213 -9.97 -4.64 12.15
CA ILE A 213 -9.84 -6.08 11.83
C ILE A 213 -8.89 -6.77 12.81
N MET A 214 -7.71 -6.20 13.08
CA MET A 214 -6.74 -6.79 14.01
C MET A 214 -7.24 -6.85 15.45
N ARG A 215 -8.13 -5.93 15.85
CA ARG A 215 -8.86 -6.01 17.14
C ARG A 215 -10.02 -7.02 17.11
N ASN A 216 -10.23 -7.72 15.99
CA ASN A 216 -11.35 -8.63 15.75
C ASN A 216 -12.73 -7.94 15.83
N ASP A 217 -12.78 -6.65 15.48
CA ASP A 217 -14.02 -5.86 15.41
C ASP A 217 -14.43 -5.65 13.95
N MET A 218 -15.04 -6.68 13.37
CA MET A 218 -15.50 -6.66 11.98
C MET A 218 -16.70 -5.72 11.77
N GLU A 219 -17.47 -5.45 12.83
CA GLU A 219 -18.59 -4.50 12.75
C GLU A 219 -18.08 -3.07 12.62
N GLU A 220 -17.10 -2.66 13.44
CA GLU A 220 -16.42 -1.38 13.33
C GLU A 220 -15.74 -1.26 11.96
N ALA A 221 -15.00 -2.28 11.51
CA ALA A 221 -14.34 -2.29 10.21
C ALA A 221 -15.33 -2.01 9.06
N GLU A 222 -16.51 -2.67 9.08
CA GLU A 222 -17.56 -2.44 8.08
C GLU A 222 -18.14 -1.03 8.15
N GLN A 223 -18.41 -0.52 9.34
CA GLN A 223 -18.93 0.85 9.54
C GLN A 223 -17.95 1.89 8.98
N VAL A 224 -16.65 1.71 9.24
CA VAL A 224 -15.58 2.57 8.72
C VAL A 224 -15.53 2.53 7.19
N VAL A 225 -15.54 1.33 6.59
CA VAL A 225 -15.55 1.16 5.12
C VAL A 225 -16.77 1.86 4.50
N ARG A 226 -17.96 1.69 5.10
CA ARG A 226 -19.19 2.34 4.61
C ARG A 226 -19.13 3.85 4.74
N TRP A 227 -18.53 4.37 5.81
CA TRP A 227 -18.35 5.81 5.97
C TRP A 227 -17.44 6.38 4.87
N PHE A 228 -16.26 5.80 4.64
CA PHE A 228 -15.36 6.24 3.57
C PHE A 228 -16.01 6.13 2.19
N LYS A 229 -16.75 5.04 1.93
CA LYS A 229 -17.53 4.88 0.68
C LYS A 229 -18.59 5.97 0.52
N SER A 230 -19.23 6.40 1.60
CA SER A 230 -20.23 7.46 1.54
C SER A 230 -19.63 8.85 1.21
N VAL A 231 -18.38 9.11 1.62
CA VAL A 231 -17.67 10.38 1.37
C VAL A 231 -16.99 10.39 0.00
N PHE A 232 -16.24 9.34 -0.35
CA PHE A 232 -15.41 9.30 -1.56
C PHE A 232 -16.07 8.57 -2.74
N GLY A 233 -17.20 7.91 -2.53
CA GLY A 233 -17.90 7.19 -3.60
C GLY A 233 -17.05 6.10 -4.22
N ASP A 234 -16.91 6.12 -5.56
CA ASP A 234 -16.12 5.16 -6.32
C ASP A 234 -14.60 5.46 -6.32
N ASP A 235 -14.18 6.54 -5.70
CA ASP A 235 -12.80 6.92 -5.49
C ASP A 235 -12.26 6.44 -4.12
N TYR A 236 -13.00 5.59 -3.38
CA TYR A 236 -12.50 4.88 -2.22
C TYR A 236 -12.06 3.46 -2.57
N TYR A 237 -10.87 3.06 -2.09
CA TYR A 237 -10.29 1.74 -2.33
C TYR A 237 -9.78 1.12 -1.03
N LEU A 238 -9.97 -0.19 -0.88
CA LEU A 238 -9.29 -0.99 0.13
C LEU A 238 -7.90 -1.35 -0.38
N GLU A 239 -6.90 -1.31 0.50
CA GLU A 239 -5.50 -1.50 0.13
C GLU A 239 -4.98 -2.83 0.67
N LEU A 240 -4.61 -3.74 -0.23
CA LEU A 240 -4.03 -5.03 0.09
C LEU A 240 -2.51 -4.94 0.03
N GLN A 241 -1.83 -5.38 1.07
CA GLN A 241 -0.38 -5.40 1.17
C GLN A 241 0.12 -6.78 1.59
N LEU A 242 1.31 -7.18 1.13
CA LEU A 242 1.89 -8.46 1.51
C LEU A 242 3.41 -8.41 1.45
N HIS A 243 4.06 -8.46 2.61
CA HIS A 243 5.51 -8.26 2.76
C HIS A 243 6.17 -9.44 3.48
N PRO A 244 6.36 -10.61 2.81
CA PRO A 244 7.13 -11.70 3.42
C PRO A 244 8.61 -11.31 3.49
N SER A 245 9.20 -11.37 4.67
CA SER A 245 10.64 -11.12 4.87
C SER A 245 11.48 -12.35 4.65
N GLY A 246 10.87 -13.54 4.78
CA GLY A 246 11.57 -14.84 4.81
C GLY A 246 12.26 -15.14 6.14
N ASP A 247 12.11 -14.28 7.16
CA ASP A 247 12.51 -14.56 8.55
C ASP A 247 11.22 -14.75 9.38
N PRO A 248 10.96 -15.97 9.90
CA PRO A 248 9.72 -16.24 10.66
C PRO A 248 9.49 -15.32 11.86
N ARG A 249 10.54 -14.76 12.45
CA ARG A 249 10.41 -13.83 13.58
C ARG A 249 9.87 -12.47 13.15
N LYS A 250 10.31 -11.99 11.97
CA LYS A 250 9.85 -10.75 11.37
C LYS A 250 8.48 -10.94 10.73
N ASP A 251 8.23 -12.09 10.10
CA ASP A 251 6.97 -12.42 9.44
C ASP A 251 5.81 -12.52 10.44
N ALA A 252 6.04 -12.95 11.67
CA ALA A 252 5.01 -13.08 12.70
C ALA A 252 4.27 -11.75 13.01
N ASP A 253 4.98 -10.63 12.96
CA ASP A 253 4.42 -9.32 13.32
C ASP A 253 3.71 -8.62 12.15
N VAL A 254 4.21 -8.76 10.92
CA VAL A 254 3.69 -8.02 9.75
C VAL A 254 2.98 -8.94 8.78
N TYR A 255 3.68 -9.94 8.26
CA TYR A 255 3.16 -10.78 7.19
C TYR A 255 1.92 -11.58 7.60
N GLU A 256 1.91 -12.18 8.81
CA GLU A 256 0.76 -12.92 9.31
C GLU A 256 -0.46 -12.00 9.54
N ASN A 257 -0.23 -10.80 10.06
CA ASN A 257 -1.29 -9.81 10.20
C ASN A 257 -1.81 -9.33 8.84
N GLN A 258 -0.93 -9.15 7.84
CA GLN A 258 -1.35 -8.81 6.48
C GLN A 258 -2.19 -9.92 5.84
N LEU A 259 -1.88 -11.20 6.06
CA LEU A 259 -2.70 -12.31 5.58
C LEU A 259 -4.11 -12.28 6.19
N LEU A 260 -4.21 -12.07 7.51
CA LEU A 260 -5.48 -11.96 8.22
C LEU A 260 -6.29 -10.76 7.70
N VAL A 261 -5.66 -9.60 7.63
CA VAL A 261 -6.30 -8.34 7.20
C VAL A 261 -6.75 -8.43 5.74
N ASN A 262 -5.89 -8.91 4.84
CA ASN A 262 -6.23 -9.04 3.41
C ASN A 262 -7.46 -9.92 3.19
N LYS A 263 -7.59 -11.03 3.93
CA LYS A 263 -8.78 -11.88 3.86
C LYS A 263 -10.04 -11.11 4.22
N ALA A 264 -10.02 -10.40 5.35
CA ALA A 264 -11.15 -9.60 5.81
C ALA A 264 -11.47 -8.43 4.87
N LEU A 265 -10.45 -7.76 4.31
CA LEU A 265 -10.64 -6.68 3.33
C LEU A 265 -11.32 -7.17 2.05
N LEU A 266 -11.01 -8.37 1.57
CA LEU A 266 -11.71 -8.96 0.41
C LEU A 266 -13.18 -9.26 0.72
N GLU A 267 -13.50 -9.74 1.91
CA GLU A 267 -14.87 -9.94 2.36
C GLU A 267 -15.62 -8.61 2.45
N LEU A 268 -15.01 -7.57 3.05
CA LEU A 268 -15.57 -6.22 3.13
C LEU A 268 -15.73 -5.57 1.75
N SER A 269 -14.78 -5.76 0.84
CA SER A 269 -14.86 -5.32 -0.55
C SER A 269 -16.14 -5.84 -1.22
N ALA A 270 -16.37 -7.14 -1.15
CA ALA A 270 -17.57 -7.77 -1.72
C ALA A 270 -18.85 -7.28 -1.03
N LYS A 271 -18.87 -7.21 0.32
CA LYS A 271 -20.03 -6.84 1.13
C LYS A 271 -20.43 -5.37 0.96
N CYS A 272 -19.45 -4.46 0.87
CA CYS A 272 -19.68 -3.02 0.80
C CYS A 272 -19.66 -2.46 -0.65
N GLY A 273 -19.33 -3.28 -1.64
CA GLY A 273 -19.19 -2.83 -3.03
C GLY A 273 -18.05 -1.83 -3.21
N VAL A 274 -16.94 -2.01 -2.49
CA VAL A 274 -15.73 -1.18 -2.55
C VAL A 274 -14.66 -1.91 -3.33
N LYS A 275 -14.02 -1.26 -4.29
CA LYS A 275 -12.89 -1.82 -5.03
C LYS A 275 -11.66 -1.92 -4.13
N TYR A 276 -10.72 -2.77 -4.51
CA TYR A 276 -9.42 -2.84 -3.84
C TYR A 276 -8.27 -2.63 -4.82
N ILE A 277 -7.15 -2.22 -4.27
CA ILE A 277 -5.86 -2.10 -4.95
C ILE A 277 -4.83 -2.94 -4.20
N CYS A 278 -3.72 -3.21 -4.87
CA CYS A 278 -2.55 -3.78 -4.23
C CYS A 278 -1.43 -2.75 -4.20
N SER A 279 -0.76 -2.61 -3.08
CA SER A 279 0.36 -1.71 -2.89
C SER A 279 1.46 -2.36 -2.06
N ASN A 280 2.57 -1.64 -1.87
CA ASN A 280 3.72 -2.21 -1.18
C ASN A 280 4.32 -1.28 -0.13
N ASP A 281 3.74 -0.13 0.13
CA ASP A 281 4.23 0.77 1.18
C ASP A 281 5.77 0.97 1.10
N VAL A 282 6.21 1.49 -0.05
CA VAL A 282 7.62 1.51 -0.44
C VAL A 282 8.39 2.51 0.39
N HIS A 283 9.42 2.07 1.13
CA HIS A 283 10.29 2.93 1.93
C HIS A 283 11.73 2.99 1.44
N PHE A 284 12.15 2.10 0.57
CA PHE A 284 13.50 2.06 -0.01
C PHE A 284 13.46 1.54 -1.46
N ILE A 285 14.59 1.64 -2.20
CA ILE A 285 14.62 1.42 -3.64
C ILE A 285 15.14 0.04 -4.02
N LEU A 286 16.19 -0.40 -3.37
CA LEU A 286 16.89 -1.64 -3.68
C LEU A 286 16.88 -2.54 -2.45
N ALA A 287 17.01 -3.81 -2.69
CA ALA A 287 17.06 -4.82 -1.65
C ALA A 287 18.18 -4.63 -0.63
N GLU A 288 19.31 -4.24 -1.12
CA GLU A 288 20.46 -3.91 -0.29
C GLU A 288 20.24 -2.69 0.61
N ASP A 289 19.29 -1.84 0.29
CA ASP A 289 18.93 -0.67 1.11
C ASP A 289 18.18 -1.07 2.40
N ALA A 290 17.66 -2.29 2.50
CA ALA A 290 16.92 -2.78 3.67
C ALA A 290 17.73 -2.65 4.96
N VAL A 291 19.04 -2.93 4.92
CA VAL A 291 19.91 -2.81 6.10
C VAL A 291 20.05 -1.35 6.54
N ALA A 292 20.17 -0.42 5.60
CA ALA A 292 20.23 1.01 5.90
C ALA A 292 18.89 1.51 6.44
N HIS A 293 17.77 0.99 5.90
CA HIS A 293 16.44 1.28 6.37
C HIS A 293 16.21 0.78 7.81
N ASP A 294 16.64 -0.44 8.17
CA ASP A 294 16.59 -0.96 9.53
C ASP A 294 17.30 -0.03 10.54
N HIS A 295 18.49 0.50 10.18
CA HIS A 295 19.19 1.46 11.01
C HIS A 295 18.42 2.80 11.14
N LEU A 296 17.76 3.24 10.09
CA LEU A 296 16.92 4.45 10.13
C LEU A 296 15.74 4.27 11.07
N ILE A 297 15.07 3.10 11.04
CA ILE A 297 14.00 2.75 11.98
C ILE A 297 14.51 2.68 13.44
N CYS A 298 15.70 2.13 13.66
CA CYS A 298 16.35 2.16 14.99
C CYS A 298 16.53 3.60 15.50
N LEU A 299 17.01 4.49 14.65
CA LEU A 299 17.17 5.91 15.00
C LEU A 299 15.82 6.56 15.34
N ASN A 300 14.77 6.26 14.57
CA ASN A 300 13.43 6.80 14.79
C ASN A 300 12.80 6.31 16.10
N THR A 301 12.94 5.01 16.38
CA THR A 301 12.26 4.35 17.51
C THR A 301 13.08 4.32 18.79
N GLY A 302 14.39 4.59 18.73
CA GLY A 302 15.33 4.43 19.83
C GLY A 302 15.56 2.98 20.24
N ARG A 303 15.31 2.01 19.33
CA ARG A 303 15.48 0.57 19.56
C ARG A 303 16.76 0.06 18.90
N ASP A 304 17.27 -1.07 19.40
CA ASP A 304 18.37 -1.79 18.77
C ASP A 304 17.89 -2.61 17.57
N LEU A 305 18.81 -2.95 16.65
CA LEU A 305 18.51 -3.74 15.44
C LEU A 305 17.80 -5.07 15.72
N ASP A 306 18.16 -5.74 16.82
CA ASP A 306 17.54 -7.01 17.21
C ASP A 306 16.11 -6.86 17.75
N ALA A 307 15.71 -5.63 18.09
CA ALA A 307 14.42 -5.29 18.68
C ALA A 307 13.52 -4.50 17.71
N VAL A 308 13.93 -4.32 16.45
CA VAL A 308 13.10 -3.64 15.44
C VAL A 308 11.94 -4.53 15.09
N SER A 309 10.75 -4.11 15.53
CA SER A 309 9.48 -4.66 15.07
C SER A 309 9.03 -3.85 13.86
N TYR A 310 8.75 -4.51 12.76
CA TYR A 310 8.28 -3.90 11.50
C TYR A 310 6.81 -3.47 11.56
N THR A 311 6.21 -3.37 12.73
CA THR A 311 4.81 -2.96 12.93
C THR A 311 4.50 -1.51 12.53
N HIS A 312 5.49 -0.78 12.02
CA HIS A 312 5.33 0.58 11.52
C HIS A 312 5.65 0.74 10.02
N LEU A 313 5.72 -0.38 9.31
CA LEU A 313 5.75 -0.39 7.84
C LEU A 313 4.38 -0.65 7.30
#